data_0ee6bfb6a359e533a8811fd82c02748d
#
_entry.id   0ee6bfb6a359e533a8811fd82c02748d
#
_cell.length_a   1.000
_cell.length_b   1.000
_cell.length_c   1.000
_cell.angle_alpha   90.00
_cell.angle_beta   90.00
_cell.angle_gamma   90.00
#
_symmetry.space_group_name_H-M   'P 1'
#
loop_
_entity.id
_entity.type
_entity.pdbx_description
1 polymer ?
#
loop_
_entity_poly.entity_id
_entity_poly.type
_entity_poly.pdbx_seq_one_letter_code
_entity_poly.pdbx_strand_id
1 'polypeptide(L)'
;MLGNRAIGSRMQVANRHRFSYPGYSELLTGLPHDDVIDSNDNKRYPFLTVLEWLRQDLAWPATGVAAFGSWETFNYIAEREEGAITINAGFEAFDHPDPVIRTLSELQFLTPNGFHGARHDIYTFRFGLAHLMTARPRVVYFAFDETDDWAHLKRYDLVLDTQGLLKSALL
;
A
#
# COMPACT_ATOMS: atom_id res chain seq x y z
N MET A 1 4.00 -12.70 -2.74
CA MET A 1 4.13 -14.19 -2.83
C MET A 1 2.93 -14.72 -3.59
N LEU A 2 3.16 -15.34 -4.70
CA LEU A 2 2.10 -16.02 -5.45
C LEU A 2 2.15 -17.49 -5.13
N GLY A 3 1.00 -18.12 -4.90
CA GLY A 3 0.93 -19.58 -4.85
C GLY A 3 1.49 -20.16 -6.15
N ASN A 4 2.37 -21.12 -6.06
CA ASN A 4 2.95 -21.80 -7.22
C ASN A 4 2.59 -23.29 -7.19
N ARG A 5 1.69 -23.68 -8.09
CA ARG A 5 1.23 -25.09 -8.19
C ARG A 5 2.36 -26.07 -8.50
N ALA A 6 3.40 -25.63 -9.22
CA ALA A 6 4.52 -26.49 -9.58
C ALA A 6 5.38 -26.93 -8.37
N ILE A 7 5.38 -26.14 -7.29
CA ILE A 7 6.08 -26.47 -6.04
C ILE A 7 5.12 -26.77 -4.89
N GLY A 8 3.84 -26.99 -5.19
CA GLY A 8 2.84 -27.36 -4.19
C GLY A 8 2.38 -26.24 -3.25
N SER A 9 2.87 -24.98 -3.43
CA SER A 9 2.43 -23.88 -2.60
C SER A 9 1.08 -23.33 -3.09
N ARG A 10 0.17 -23.07 -2.15
CA ARG A 10 -1.11 -22.42 -2.43
C ARG A 10 -1.23 -21.17 -1.58
N MET A 11 -1.63 -20.07 -2.19
CA MET A 11 -2.11 -18.90 -1.50
C MET A 11 -3.61 -18.78 -1.78
N GLN A 12 -4.41 -18.83 -0.74
CA GLN A 12 -5.86 -18.73 -0.83
C GLN A 12 -6.32 -17.63 0.13
N VAL A 13 -7.27 -16.84 -0.33
CA VAL A 13 -7.97 -15.86 0.50
C VAL A 13 -9.10 -16.60 1.21
N ALA A 14 -9.20 -16.42 2.53
CA ALA A 14 -10.23 -17.06 3.35
C ALA A 14 -11.45 -16.16 3.57
N ASN A 15 -11.31 -14.82 3.42
CA ASN A 15 -12.44 -13.91 3.57
C ASN A 15 -13.50 -14.13 2.48
N ARG A 16 -14.77 -13.90 2.85
CA ARG A 16 -15.95 -14.05 1.97
C ARG A 16 -16.24 -12.81 1.14
N HIS A 17 -15.79 -11.64 1.64
CA HIS A 17 -16.00 -10.35 1.00
C HIS A 17 -14.91 -10.11 -0.03
N ARG A 18 -15.29 -9.99 -1.29
CA ARG A 18 -14.37 -9.79 -2.43
C ARG A 18 -14.10 -8.31 -2.66
N PHE A 19 -13.77 -7.59 -1.59
CA PHE A 19 -13.34 -6.19 -1.59
C PHE A 19 -11.87 -6.09 -1.22
N SER A 20 -11.26 -4.99 -1.61
CA SER A 20 -9.83 -4.76 -1.39
C SER A 20 -9.49 -4.66 0.09
N TYR A 21 -10.26 -3.91 0.88
CA TYR A 21 -10.01 -3.77 2.31
C TYR A 21 -10.02 -5.10 3.07
N PRO A 22 -11.09 -5.93 2.98
CA PRO A 22 -11.09 -7.26 3.60
C PRO A 22 -9.88 -8.11 3.19
N GLY A 23 -9.50 -8.07 1.92
CA GLY A 23 -8.34 -8.80 1.40
C GLY A 23 -7.01 -8.32 1.98
N TYR A 24 -6.78 -7.01 2.02
CA TYR A 24 -5.58 -6.43 2.65
C TYR A 24 -5.56 -6.64 4.16
N SER A 25 -6.71 -6.54 4.83
CA SER A 25 -6.81 -6.83 6.25
C SER A 25 -6.41 -8.28 6.56
N GLU A 26 -6.93 -9.24 5.80
CA GLU A 26 -6.52 -10.64 5.93
C GLU A 26 -5.01 -10.83 5.67
N LEU A 27 -4.48 -10.18 4.63
CA LEU A 27 -3.05 -10.26 4.29
C LEU A 27 -2.16 -9.73 5.42
N LEU A 28 -2.55 -8.59 6.04
CA LEU A 28 -1.74 -7.92 7.04
C LEU A 28 -1.95 -8.41 8.47
N THR A 29 -3.07 -9.06 8.76
CA THR A 29 -3.38 -9.62 10.10
C THR A 29 -3.27 -11.15 10.17
N GLY A 30 -3.28 -11.81 9.01
CA GLY A 30 -3.24 -13.28 8.90
C GLY A 30 -4.58 -13.97 9.13
N LEU A 31 -5.66 -13.22 9.34
CA LEU A 31 -7.00 -13.75 9.64
C LEU A 31 -8.09 -12.98 8.86
N PRO A 32 -9.15 -13.64 8.38
CA PRO A 32 -10.31 -12.97 7.84
C PRO A 32 -11.11 -12.32 8.97
N HIS A 33 -11.66 -11.14 8.72
CA HIS A 33 -12.46 -10.37 9.68
C HIS A 33 -13.86 -10.08 9.12
N ASP A 34 -14.46 -11.08 8.49
CA ASP A 34 -15.70 -10.99 7.68
C ASP A 34 -16.93 -10.45 8.44
N ASP A 35 -16.97 -10.61 9.76
CA ASP A 35 -18.09 -10.13 10.55
C ASP A 35 -17.98 -8.63 10.90
N VAL A 36 -16.85 -8.00 10.58
CA VAL A 36 -16.54 -6.62 10.96
C VAL A 36 -16.11 -5.78 9.76
N ILE A 37 -15.37 -6.36 8.79
CA ILE A 37 -14.86 -5.68 7.60
C ILE A 37 -15.53 -6.29 6.37
N ASP A 38 -16.53 -5.58 5.84
CA ASP A 38 -17.39 -6.03 4.74
C ASP A 38 -17.41 -5.06 3.55
N SER A 39 -16.62 -4.00 3.59
CA SER A 39 -16.60 -2.93 2.60
C SER A 39 -15.19 -2.34 2.45
N ASN A 40 -15.06 -1.34 1.56
CA ASN A 40 -13.87 -0.51 1.38
C ASN A 40 -13.96 0.83 2.13
N ASP A 41 -14.76 0.94 3.17
CA ASP A 41 -14.94 2.18 3.90
C ASP A 41 -13.65 2.66 4.57
N ASN A 42 -13.40 3.96 4.53
CA ASN A 42 -12.29 4.62 5.20
C ASN A 42 -12.48 4.60 6.72
N LYS A 43 -12.23 3.47 7.34
CA LYS A 43 -12.42 3.23 8.77
C LYS A 43 -11.31 2.33 9.32
N ARG A 44 -10.69 2.72 10.44
CA ARG A 44 -9.75 1.86 11.17
C ARG A 44 -10.49 0.77 11.94
N TYR A 45 -9.91 -0.41 11.93
CA TYR A 45 -10.39 -1.56 12.69
C TYR A 45 -9.36 -1.98 13.74
N PRO A 46 -9.79 -2.59 14.87
CA PRO A 46 -8.92 -2.84 16.03
C PRO A 46 -7.98 -4.05 15.85
N PHE A 47 -7.69 -4.44 14.64
CA PHE A 47 -6.87 -5.62 14.36
C PHE A 47 -5.41 -5.24 14.15
N LEU A 48 -4.52 -5.87 14.93
CA LEU A 48 -3.09 -5.64 14.88
C LEU A 48 -2.52 -6.15 13.55
N THR A 49 -1.95 -5.25 12.77
CA THR A 49 -1.27 -5.63 11.52
C THR A 49 0.14 -6.15 11.78
N VAL A 50 0.68 -6.94 10.86
CA VAL A 50 2.08 -7.38 10.92
C VAL A 50 3.06 -6.19 10.94
N LEU A 51 2.69 -5.07 10.32
CA LEU A 51 3.51 -3.86 10.28
C LEU A 51 3.65 -3.22 11.66
N GLU A 52 2.53 -3.06 12.38
CA GLU A 52 2.54 -2.59 13.76
C GLU A 52 3.21 -3.59 14.70
N TRP A 53 2.90 -4.89 14.52
CA TRP A 53 3.48 -5.95 15.34
C TRP A 53 5.02 -5.96 15.24
N LEU A 54 5.58 -5.89 14.03
CA LEU A 54 7.03 -5.82 13.83
C LEU A 54 7.65 -4.64 14.57
N ARG A 55 7.00 -3.46 14.50
CA ARG A 55 7.48 -2.29 15.23
C ARG A 55 7.43 -2.49 16.75
N GLN A 56 6.32 -3.01 17.27
CA GLN A 56 6.09 -3.16 18.71
C GLN A 56 6.96 -4.27 19.31
N ASP A 57 6.94 -5.46 18.70
CA ASP A 57 7.65 -6.65 19.21
C ASP A 57 9.17 -6.48 19.18
N LEU A 58 9.68 -5.79 18.15
CA LEU A 58 11.11 -5.52 18.00
C LEU A 58 11.54 -4.16 18.61
N ALA A 59 10.62 -3.46 19.28
CA ALA A 59 10.83 -2.15 19.90
C ALA A 59 11.47 -1.11 18.96
N TRP A 60 11.07 -1.12 17.68
CA TRP A 60 11.54 -0.14 16.71
C TRP A 60 10.79 1.19 16.85
N PRO A 61 11.41 2.33 16.48
CA PRO A 61 10.69 3.60 16.41
C PRO A 61 9.61 3.54 15.31
N ALA A 62 8.62 4.43 15.35
CA ALA A 62 7.57 4.50 14.33
C ALA A 62 8.16 4.62 12.90
N THR A 63 9.29 5.33 12.76
CA THR A 63 10.04 5.44 11.50
C THR A 63 10.74 4.15 11.06
N GLY A 64 10.77 3.14 11.88
CA GLY A 64 11.38 1.83 11.56
C GLY A 64 10.55 0.98 10.62
N VAL A 65 9.25 1.27 10.51
CA VAL A 65 8.30 0.62 9.60
C VAL A 65 7.53 1.68 8.85
N ALA A 66 7.43 1.55 7.53
CA ALA A 66 6.71 2.49 6.69
C ALA A 66 5.81 1.78 5.68
N ALA A 67 4.68 2.41 5.34
CA ALA A 67 3.77 1.99 4.29
C ALA A 67 3.50 3.14 3.33
N PHE A 68 3.62 2.86 2.04
CA PHE A 68 3.30 3.81 0.96
C PHE A 68 2.24 3.19 0.07
N GLY A 69 1.07 3.84 0.00
CA GLY A 69 -0.08 3.38 -0.78
C GLY A 69 -0.49 4.36 -1.86
N SER A 70 -0.90 3.84 -3.03
CA SER A 70 -1.52 4.70 -4.04
C SER A 70 -2.95 5.03 -3.65
N TRP A 71 -3.68 4.10 -3.07
CA TRP A 71 -5.04 4.28 -2.59
C TRP A 71 -5.09 4.85 -1.17
N GLU A 72 -5.88 5.89 -0.96
CA GLU A 72 -5.98 6.63 0.33
C GLU A 72 -6.44 5.75 1.51
N THR A 73 -7.23 4.69 1.25
CA THR A 73 -7.74 3.80 2.28
C THR A 73 -6.61 3.06 3.02
N PHE A 74 -5.40 3.02 2.45
CA PHE A 74 -4.23 2.48 3.13
C PHE A 74 -3.88 3.20 4.43
N ASN A 75 -4.28 4.46 4.61
CA ASN A 75 -4.19 5.18 5.87
C ASN A 75 -5.00 4.53 7.00
N TYR A 76 -5.96 3.69 6.65
CA TYR A 76 -6.84 2.98 7.60
C TYR A 76 -6.51 1.49 7.69
N ILE A 77 -5.99 0.89 6.60
CA ILE A 77 -5.69 -0.54 6.50
C ILE A 77 -4.38 -0.90 7.20
N ALA A 78 -3.34 -0.08 7.06
CA ALA A 78 -1.99 -0.45 7.41
C ALA A 78 -1.72 -0.44 8.92
N GLU A 79 -2.51 0.32 9.68
CA GLU A 79 -2.41 0.41 11.14
C GLU A 79 -3.78 0.53 11.80
N ARG A 80 -3.92 -0.04 13.01
CA ARG A 80 -5.12 0.12 13.84
C ARG A 80 -5.10 1.41 14.67
N GLU A 81 -3.91 1.87 15.07
CA GLU A 81 -3.71 3.09 15.85
C GLU A 81 -2.94 4.10 15.00
N GLU A 82 -3.53 5.29 14.83
CA GLU A 82 -2.93 6.34 14.01
C GLU A 82 -1.54 6.74 14.49
N GLY A 83 -0.58 6.73 13.56
CA GLY A 83 0.81 7.05 13.87
C GLY A 83 1.61 5.91 14.50
N ALA A 84 1.06 4.69 14.54
CA ALA A 84 1.81 3.53 14.99
C ALA A 84 3.01 3.24 14.09
N ILE A 85 2.89 3.50 12.79
CA ILE A 85 3.96 3.41 11.79
C ILE A 85 3.98 4.67 10.92
N THR A 86 4.97 4.82 10.06
CA THR A 86 4.96 5.90 9.05
C THR A 86 4.10 5.50 7.88
N ILE A 87 3.05 6.26 7.57
CA ILE A 87 2.20 6.02 6.40
C ILE A 87 2.15 7.29 5.53
N ASN A 88 2.09 7.09 4.22
CA ASN A 88 1.71 8.11 3.24
C ASN A 88 0.93 7.43 2.11
N ALA A 89 -0.36 7.70 2.01
CA ALA A 89 -1.23 7.03 1.05
C ALA A 89 -2.25 7.99 0.39
N GLY A 90 -2.63 7.69 -0.85
CA GLY A 90 -3.51 8.53 -1.63
C GLY A 90 -2.89 9.90 -1.94
N PHE A 91 -3.73 10.90 -2.14
CA PHE A 91 -3.31 12.29 -2.38
C PHE A 91 -2.92 13.00 -1.09
N GLU A 92 -1.88 12.49 -0.43
CA GLU A 92 -1.32 13.07 0.79
C GLU A 92 0.02 13.74 0.48
N ALA A 93 0.21 14.96 0.99
CA ALA A 93 1.48 15.67 0.82
C ALA A 93 2.63 14.91 1.49
N PHE A 94 3.76 14.86 0.82
CA PHE A 94 4.97 14.23 1.34
C PHE A 94 6.07 15.29 1.50
N ASP A 95 6.33 15.67 2.74
CA ASP A 95 7.42 16.60 3.05
C ASP A 95 8.78 15.90 3.01
N HIS A 96 9.73 16.49 2.30
CA HIS A 96 11.05 15.92 2.12
C HIS A 96 12.09 17.02 1.85
N PRO A 97 13.35 16.90 2.35
CA PRO A 97 14.40 17.91 2.13
C PRO A 97 14.78 18.07 0.65
N ASP A 98 14.68 17.02 -0.16
CA ASP A 98 14.97 17.08 -1.60
C ASP A 98 13.89 17.89 -2.33
N PRO A 99 14.27 19.00 -3.03
CA PRO A 99 13.33 19.83 -3.76
C PRO A 99 12.61 19.10 -4.90
N VAL A 100 13.23 18.10 -5.51
CA VAL A 100 12.59 17.29 -6.56
C VAL A 100 11.41 16.51 -5.96
N ILE A 101 11.59 15.93 -4.78
CA ILE A 101 10.53 15.18 -4.10
C ILE A 101 9.40 16.11 -3.67
N ARG A 102 9.70 17.32 -3.17
CA ARG A 102 8.66 18.32 -2.86
C ARG A 102 7.86 18.72 -4.10
N THR A 103 8.55 18.96 -5.23
CA THR A 103 7.87 19.25 -6.49
C THR A 103 6.96 18.10 -6.93
N LEU A 104 7.39 16.85 -6.80
CA LEU A 104 6.54 15.69 -7.07
C LEU A 104 5.34 15.62 -6.12
N SER A 105 5.54 15.97 -4.84
CA SER A 105 4.46 16.05 -3.85
C SER A 105 3.39 17.09 -4.22
N GLU A 106 3.78 18.19 -4.83
CA GLU A 106 2.83 19.20 -5.35
C GLU A 106 2.16 18.74 -6.64
N LEU A 107 2.93 18.14 -7.56
CA LEU A 107 2.44 17.71 -8.86
C LEU A 107 1.38 16.61 -8.79
N GLN A 108 1.43 15.73 -7.79
CA GLN A 108 0.42 14.68 -7.64
C GLN A 108 -1.01 15.24 -7.60
N PHE A 109 -1.21 16.42 -6.98
CA PHE A 109 -2.53 17.06 -6.88
C PHE A 109 -3.02 17.67 -8.21
N LEU A 110 -2.10 17.84 -9.17
CA LEU A 110 -2.39 18.39 -10.49
C LEU A 110 -2.54 17.31 -11.57
N THR A 111 -2.25 16.06 -11.20
CA THR A 111 -2.25 14.92 -12.12
C THR A 111 -3.11 13.77 -11.59
N PRO A 112 -4.44 13.97 -11.47
CA PRO A 112 -5.34 12.91 -11.02
C PRO A 112 -5.35 11.76 -12.05
N ASN A 113 -5.35 10.52 -11.56
CA ASN A 113 -5.37 9.33 -12.42
C ASN A 113 -6.76 8.94 -12.94
N GLY A 114 -7.81 9.62 -12.50
CA GLY A 114 -9.20 9.35 -12.87
C GLY A 114 -9.91 8.33 -11.96
N PHE A 115 -9.22 7.73 -11.02
CA PHE A 115 -9.79 6.84 -10.00
C PHE A 115 -9.91 7.56 -8.66
N HIS A 116 -11.04 7.33 -7.96
CA HIS A 116 -11.29 8.03 -6.70
C HIS A 116 -10.36 7.56 -5.57
N GLY A 117 -9.72 8.53 -4.90
CA GLY A 117 -8.90 8.29 -3.73
C GLY A 117 -7.53 7.64 -4.02
N ALA A 118 -7.18 7.46 -5.31
CA ALA A 118 -5.91 6.89 -5.70
C ALA A 118 -5.03 7.90 -6.46
N ARG A 119 -3.76 7.97 -6.12
CA ARG A 119 -2.73 8.69 -6.89
C ARG A 119 -2.01 7.73 -7.83
N HIS A 120 -1.31 8.27 -8.82
CA HIS A 120 -0.46 7.44 -9.69
C HIS A 120 0.63 6.70 -8.90
N ASP A 121 0.87 5.45 -9.26
CA ASP A 121 1.85 4.56 -8.63
C ASP A 121 3.26 5.14 -8.64
N ILE A 122 3.59 5.95 -9.63
CA ILE A 122 4.90 6.61 -9.73
C ILE A 122 5.18 7.53 -8.54
N TYR A 123 4.18 8.26 -8.02
CA TYR A 123 4.35 9.10 -6.83
C TYR A 123 4.54 8.26 -5.58
N THR A 124 3.73 7.22 -5.42
CA THR A 124 3.87 6.24 -4.32
C THR A 124 5.27 5.65 -4.29
N PHE A 125 5.76 5.19 -5.44
CA PHE A 125 7.10 4.65 -5.57
C PHE A 125 8.18 5.67 -5.22
N ARG A 126 8.10 6.90 -5.79
CA ARG A 126 9.11 7.94 -5.56
C ARG A 126 9.17 8.40 -4.12
N PHE A 127 8.04 8.55 -3.45
CA PHE A 127 8.00 8.94 -2.03
C PHE A 127 8.54 7.83 -1.14
N GLY A 128 8.10 6.59 -1.36
CA GLY A 128 8.61 5.45 -0.59
C GLY A 128 10.10 5.22 -0.79
N LEU A 129 10.61 5.38 -2.02
CA LEU A 129 12.04 5.28 -2.30
C LEU A 129 12.82 6.42 -1.61
N ALA A 130 12.34 7.66 -1.67
CA ALA A 130 12.95 8.80 -1.01
C ALA A 130 13.01 8.58 0.52
N HIS A 131 11.91 8.08 1.10
CA HIS A 131 11.86 7.72 2.52
C HIS A 131 12.85 6.59 2.86
N LEU A 132 12.90 5.55 2.05
CA LEU A 132 13.84 4.44 2.22
C LEU A 132 15.30 4.92 2.26
N MET A 133 15.65 5.84 1.37
CA MET A 133 17.02 6.37 1.26
C MET A 133 17.39 7.33 2.40
N THR A 134 16.43 8.08 2.95
CA THR A 134 16.67 9.09 3.98
C THR A 134 16.45 8.57 5.40
N ALA A 135 15.28 8.01 5.69
CA ALA A 135 14.90 7.51 7.01
C ALA A 135 15.45 6.10 7.29
N ARG A 136 15.78 5.34 6.25
CA ARG A 136 16.30 3.97 6.33
C ARG A 136 15.47 3.06 7.25
N PRO A 137 14.16 2.97 7.01
CA PRO A 137 13.32 2.07 7.77
C PRO A 137 13.78 0.62 7.57
N ARG A 138 13.45 -0.25 8.50
CA ARG A 138 13.77 -1.68 8.41
C ARG A 138 12.79 -2.43 7.53
N VAL A 139 11.55 -1.92 7.44
CA VAL A 139 10.50 -2.47 6.57
C VAL A 139 9.80 -1.32 5.84
N VAL A 140 9.64 -1.48 4.53
CA VAL A 140 8.78 -0.63 3.71
C VAL A 140 7.78 -1.51 2.98
N TYR A 141 6.50 -1.22 3.16
CA TYR A 141 5.41 -1.84 2.43
C TYR A 141 4.92 -0.89 1.33
N PHE A 142 4.82 -1.41 0.11
CA PHE A 142 4.25 -0.67 -1.02
C PHE A 142 2.94 -1.31 -1.45
N ALA A 143 1.90 -0.49 -1.60
CA ALA A 143 0.61 -0.87 -2.17
C ALA A 143 0.35 -0.02 -3.41
N PHE A 144 0.56 -0.60 -4.57
CA PHE A 144 0.28 0.00 -5.88
C PHE A 144 -1.16 -0.31 -6.31
N ASP A 145 -1.77 0.58 -7.07
CA ASP A 145 -3.19 0.54 -7.39
C ASP A 145 -3.49 0.49 -8.91
N GLU A 146 -2.66 1.12 -9.77
CA GLU A 146 -2.96 1.23 -11.20
C GLU A 146 -3.21 -0.11 -11.89
N THR A 147 -2.60 -1.20 -11.43
CA THR A 147 -2.85 -2.52 -12.00
C THR A 147 -4.25 -3.05 -11.69
N ASP A 148 -4.78 -2.74 -10.52
CA ASP A 148 -6.14 -3.08 -10.10
C ASP A 148 -7.15 -2.22 -10.86
N ASP A 149 -6.92 -0.94 -10.92
CA ASP A 149 -7.73 0.03 -11.66
C ASP A 149 -7.90 -0.37 -13.14
N TRP A 150 -6.79 -0.67 -13.82
CA TRP A 150 -6.84 -1.13 -15.21
C TRP A 150 -7.56 -2.48 -15.36
N ALA A 151 -7.43 -3.37 -14.38
CA ALA A 151 -8.14 -4.64 -14.39
C ALA A 151 -9.66 -4.44 -14.24
N HIS A 152 -10.10 -3.51 -13.39
CA HIS A 152 -11.50 -3.12 -13.27
C HIS A 152 -12.08 -2.58 -14.59
N LEU A 153 -11.29 -1.85 -15.37
CA LEU A 153 -11.64 -1.37 -16.71
C LEU A 153 -11.46 -2.42 -17.80
N LYS A 154 -11.04 -3.66 -17.45
CA LYS A 154 -10.74 -4.76 -18.40
C LYS A 154 -9.61 -4.41 -19.39
N ARG A 155 -8.75 -3.47 -19.03
CA ARG A 155 -7.59 -3.04 -19.82
C ARG A 155 -6.35 -3.85 -19.41
N TYR A 156 -6.42 -5.16 -19.65
CA TYR A 156 -5.34 -6.09 -19.29
C TYR A 156 -4.02 -5.85 -20.03
N ASP A 157 -4.07 -5.17 -21.18
CA ASP A 157 -2.92 -4.63 -21.89
C ASP A 157 -2.13 -3.66 -21.00
N LEU A 158 -2.82 -2.70 -20.37
CA LEU A 158 -2.22 -1.72 -19.47
C LEU A 158 -1.77 -2.32 -18.13
N VAL A 159 -2.45 -3.34 -17.64
CA VAL A 159 -1.99 -4.09 -16.45
C VAL A 159 -0.58 -4.65 -16.66
N LEU A 160 -0.34 -5.27 -17.81
CA LEU A 160 0.96 -5.86 -18.13
C LEU A 160 2.03 -4.78 -18.33
N ASP A 161 1.70 -3.69 -19.00
CA ASP A 161 2.62 -2.58 -19.22
C ASP A 161 3.02 -1.91 -17.90
N THR A 162 2.08 -1.65 -17.00
CA THR A 162 2.33 -1.07 -15.67
C THR A 162 3.23 -1.97 -14.84
N GLN A 163 2.96 -3.28 -14.81
CA GLN A 163 3.81 -4.26 -14.10
C GLN A 163 5.23 -4.30 -14.67
N GLY A 164 5.38 -4.19 -15.97
CA GLY A 164 6.68 -4.13 -16.65
C GLY A 164 7.48 -2.89 -16.24
N LEU A 165 6.85 -1.72 -16.18
CA LEU A 165 7.46 -0.47 -15.76
C LEU A 165 7.90 -0.50 -14.30
N LEU A 166 7.04 -0.96 -13.38
CA LEU A 166 7.38 -1.09 -11.95
C LEU A 166 8.55 -2.05 -11.74
N LYS A 167 8.55 -3.18 -12.43
CA LYS A 167 9.66 -4.14 -12.36
C LYS A 167 10.98 -3.52 -12.84
N SER A 168 10.96 -2.74 -13.91
CA SER A 168 12.16 -2.08 -14.45
C SER A 168 12.67 -0.96 -13.54
N ALA A 169 11.80 -0.34 -12.76
CA ALA A 169 12.17 0.72 -11.81
C ALA A 169 12.79 0.18 -10.51
N LEU A 170 12.61 -1.11 -10.22
CA LEU A 170 13.13 -1.80 -9.02
C LEU A 170 14.46 -2.51 -9.25
N LEU A 171 14.92 -2.64 -10.50
CA LEU A 171 16.20 -3.26 -10.89
C LEU A 171 17.28 -2.18 -11.12
#